data_a5142eca96c9dc1df921e9d1a6e84298
#
_entry.id   a5142eca96c9dc1df921e9d1a6e84298
#
_cell.length_a   1.000
_cell.length_b   1.000
_cell.length_c   1.000
_cell.angle_alpha   90.00
_cell.angle_beta   90.00
_cell.angle_gamma   90.00
#
_symmetry.space_group_name_H-M   'P 1'
#
loop_
_entity.id
_entity.type
_entity.pdbx_description
1 polymer ?
#
loop_
_entity_poly.entity_id
_entity_poly.type
_entity_poly.pdbx_seq_one_letter_code
_entity_poly.pdbx_strand_id
1 'polypeptide(L)'
;MEAQRLVQEKMLVRETKMSQIIDAEKQWRLLVQRDIRELNANPYIINVRNGLYNVLEDTLTEHTPDYYSTVQLNVTYDKTADCPRFKKFLEESMGGDMEQVGLIQEMLGYFLIPVNSAQKCFVIVGAAGAGKSVLLRVLNDVLLGKQNVSNVSWQALNERFKTAELFGKLANIFADLPTKNIDDNGIFKALVGEDYLTVEKKNKNPFSF
;
A
#
# COMPACT_ATOMS: atom_id res chain seq x y z
N MET A 1 -20.00 10.36 2.62
CA MET A 1 -20.57 11.48 1.83
C MET A 1 -20.71 11.14 0.36
N GLU A 2 -19.72 10.54 -0.29
CA GLU A 2 -19.77 10.21 -1.73
C GLU A 2 -20.81 9.14 -2.08
N ALA A 3 -20.95 8.08 -1.28
CA ALA A 3 -21.99 7.07 -1.45
C ALA A 3 -23.41 7.64 -1.35
N GLN A 4 -23.66 8.58 -0.43
CA GLN A 4 -24.96 9.26 -0.30
C GLN A 4 -25.26 10.15 -1.50
N ARG A 5 -24.26 10.82 -2.05
CA ARG A 5 -24.38 11.63 -3.27
C ARG A 5 -24.72 10.76 -4.48
N LEU A 6 -24.04 9.63 -4.65
CA LEU A 6 -24.32 8.65 -5.72
C LEU A 6 -25.74 8.08 -5.63
N VAL A 7 -26.21 7.71 -4.42
CA VAL A 7 -27.57 7.25 -4.20
C VAL A 7 -28.57 8.36 -4.56
N GLN A 8 -28.32 9.60 -4.17
CA GLN A 8 -29.19 10.74 -4.45
C GLN A 8 -29.25 11.06 -5.95
N GLU A 9 -28.11 11.02 -6.66
CA GLU A 9 -28.06 11.21 -8.11
C GLU A 9 -28.76 10.11 -8.91
N LYS A 10 -28.70 8.85 -8.45
CA LYS A 10 -29.33 7.70 -9.11
C LYS A 10 -30.83 7.60 -8.85
N MET A 11 -31.31 8.08 -7.71
CA MET A 11 -32.74 8.02 -7.38
C MET A 11 -33.61 9.04 -8.13
N LEU A 12 -33.02 10.05 -8.81
CA LEU A 12 -33.71 11.06 -9.65
C LEU A 12 -34.92 11.76 -8.98
N VAL A 13 -35.00 11.77 -7.65
CA VAL A 13 -36.18 12.26 -6.92
C VAL A 13 -35.84 13.52 -6.17
N ARG A 14 -36.43 14.65 -6.57
CA ARG A 14 -36.24 15.96 -5.95
C ARG A 14 -36.72 16.07 -4.49
N GLU A 15 -37.48 15.10 -3.98
CA GLU A 15 -38.12 15.15 -2.67
C GLU A 15 -37.83 13.91 -1.79
N THR A 16 -36.65 13.29 -1.95
CA THR A 16 -36.30 12.12 -1.14
C THR A 16 -35.96 12.52 0.29
N LYS A 17 -36.64 11.94 1.27
CA LYS A 17 -36.34 12.16 2.69
C LYS A 17 -34.97 11.56 3.02
N MET A 18 -34.20 12.21 3.91
CA MET A 18 -32.88 11.74 4.33
C MET A 18 -32.92 10.29 4.87
N SER A 19 -33.99 9.88 5.55
CA SER A 19 -34.18 8.50 6.01
C SER A 19 -34.18 7.49 4.85
N GLN A 20 -34.83 7.81 3.75
CA GLN A 20 -34.89 6.94 2.56
C GLN A 20 -33.51 6.81 1.90
N ILE A 21 -32.72 7.91 1.87
CA ILE A 21 -31.35 7.88 1.37
C ILE A 21 -30.47 6.98 2.27
N ILE A 22 -30.60 7.10 3.57
CA ILE A 22 -29.85 6.28 4.55
C ILE A 22 -30.25 4.81 4.42
N ASP A 23 -31.54 4.51 4.27
CA ASP A 23 -32.01 3.12 4.13
C ASP A 23 -31.54 2.52 2.80
N ALA A 24 -31.63 3.26 1.71
CA ALA A 24 -31.10 2.84 0.41
C ALA A 24 -29.57 2.60 0.46
N GLU A 25 -28.84 3.47 1.13
CA GLU A 25 -27.39 3.29 1.35
C GLU A 25 -27.08 2.02 2.14
N LYS A 26 -27.85 1.74 3.22
CA LYS A 26 -27.67 0.51 4.01
C LYS A 26 -27.93 -0.74 3.18
N GLN A 27 -29.04 -0.77 2.43
CA GLN A 27 -29.37 -1.88 1.56
C GLN A 27 -28.32 -2.08 0.46
N TRP A 28 -27.88 -1.00 -0.16
CA TRP A 28 -26.82 -1.06 -1.18
C TRP A 28 -25.51 -1.58 -0.60
N ARG A 29 -25.11 -1.16 0.59
CA ARG A 29 -23.93 -1.67 1.27
C ARG A 29 -23.97 -3.18 1.50
N LEU A 30 -25.14 -3.74 1.84
CA LEU A 30 -25.32 -5.18 1.98
C LEU A 30 -25.17 -5.92 0.64
N LEU A 31 -25.71 -5.36 -0.44
CA LEU A 31 -25.66 -5.95 -1.78
C LEU A 31 -24.23 -5.94 -2.38
N VAL A 32 -23.44 -4.93 -2.06
CA VAL A 32 -22.07 -4.78 -2.59
C VAL A 32 -20.99 -5.28 -1.62
N GLN A 33 -21.40 -5.86 -0.49
CA GLN A 33 -20.47 -6.44 0.46
C GLN A 33 -19.66 -7.55 -0.21
N ARG A 34 -18.34 -7.54 -0.02
CA ARG A 34 -17.42 -8.55 -0.53
C ARG A 34 -16.60 -9.13 0.61
N ASP A 35 -16.17 -10.37 0.43
CA ASP A 35 -15.21 -10.98 1.36
C ASP A 35 -13.86 -10.27 1.21
N ILE A 36 -13.18 -10.03 2.34
CA ILE A 36 -11.86 -9.41 2.33
C ILE A 36 -10.85 -10.21 1.49
N ARG A 37 -11.04 -11.53 1.37
CA ARG A 37 -10.21 -12.42 0.57
C ARG A 37 -10.35 -12.22 -0.94
N GLU A 38 -11.43 -11.58 -1.38
CA GLU A 38 -11.62 -11.21 -2.79
C GLU A 38 -10.83 -9.96 -3.17
N LEU A 39 -10.38 -9.18 -2.16
CA LEU A 39 -9.62 -7.97 -2.39
C LEU A 39 -8.16 -8.30 -2.69
N ASN A 40 -7.64 -7.79 -3.78
CA ASN A 40 -6.28 -8.07 -4.25
C ASN A 40 -5.98 -9.58 -4.34
N ALA A 41 -6.97 -10.39 -4.76
CA ALA A 41 -6.91 -11.86 -4.71
C ALA A 41 -5.74 -12.48 -5.47
N ASN A 42 -5.25 -11.82 -6.52
CA ASN A 42 -4.01 -12.19 -7.19
C ASN A 42 -2.91 -11.17 -6.85
N PRO A 43 -1.94 -11.52 -6.00
CA PRO A 43 -0.89 -10.60 -5.58
C PRO A 43 0.07 -10.21 -6.71
N TYR A 44 0.11 -10.96 -7.81
CA TYR A 44 0.97 -10.69 -8.96
C TYR A 44 0.32 -9.75 -9.99
N ILE A 45 -0.88 -9.24 -9.70
CA ILE A 45 -1.51 -8.19 -10.50
C ILE A 45 -1.27 -6.83 -9.85
N ILE A 46 -0.53 -5.98 -10.54
CA ILE A 46 -0.26 -4.61 -10.14
C ILE A 46 -1.27 -3.70 -10.86
N ASN A 47 -2.10 -3.02 -10.08
CA ASN A 47 -3.04 -2.03 -10.61
C ASN A 47 -2.30 -0.71 -10.85
N VAL A 48 -2.20 -0.31 -12.11
CA VAL A 48 -1.57 0.93 -12.57
C VAL A 48 -2.62 1.82 -13.26
N ARG A 49 -2.29 3.08 -13.58
CA ARG A 49 -3.26 4.02 -14.16
C ARG A 49 -3.88 3.56 -15.48
N ASN A 50 -3.16 2.85 -16.30
CA ASN A 50 -3.59 2.40 -17.63
C ASN A 50 -4.00 0.92 -17.69
N GLY A 51 -4.15 0.23 -16.55
CA GLY A 51 -4.63 -1.15 -16.56
C GLY A 51 -4.16 -1.99 -15.37
N LEU A 52 -4.31 -3.29 -15.53
CA LEU A 52 -3.87 -4.32 -14.61
C LEU A 52 -2.66 -5.04 -15.23
N TYR A 53 -1.49 -4.87 -14.63
CA TYR A 53 -0.27 -5.52 -15.09
C TYR A 53 -0.03 -6.82 -14.35
N ASN A 54 0.00 -7.93 -15.10
CA ASN A 54 0.35 -9.24 -14.57
C ASN A 54 1.87 -9.44 -14.65
N VAL A 55 2.52 -9.51 -13.49
CA VAL A 55 3.98 -9.64 -13.38
C VAL A 55 4.48 -10.98 -13.92
N LEU A 56 3.70 -12.06 -13.73
CA LEU A 56 4.13 -13.41 -14.15
C LEU A 56 4.01 -13.61 -15.66
N GLU A 57 3.03 -12.97 -16.28
CA GLU A 57 2.75 -13.10 -17.71
C GLU A 57 3.36 -11.97 -18.55
N ASP A 58 3.92 -10.94 -17.90
CA ASP A 58 4.41 -9.70 -18.53
C ASP A 58 3.35 -9.07 -19.46
N THR A 59 2.09 -9.01 -18.99
CA THR A 59 0.96 -8.53 -19.78
C THR A 59 0.23 -7.41 -19.07
N LEU A 60 -0.23 -6.41 -19.85
CA LEU A 60 -1.10 -5.34 -19.38
C LEU A 60 -2.48 -5.54 -19.98
N THR A 61 -3.51 -5.59 -19.15
CA THR A 61 -4.92 -5.67 -19.55
C THR A 61 -5.69 -4.44 -19.10
N GLU A 62 -6.84 -4.17 -19.70
CA GLU A 62 -7.72 -3.09 -19.27
C GLU A 62 -8.26 -3.34 -17.85
N HIS A 63 -8.63 -2.26 -17.16
CA HIS A 63 -9.31 -2.39 -15.88
C HIS A 63 -10.64 -3.13 -16.03
N THR A 64 -10.92 -4.02 -15.11
CA THR A 64 -12.19 -4.74 -15.04
C THR A 64 -12.82 -4.59 -13.65
N PRO A 65 -14.15 -4.46 -13.55
CA PRO A 65 -14.85 -4.47 -12.27
C PRO A 65 -14.80 -5.82 -11.55
N ASP A 66 -14.34 -6.88 -12.21
CA ASP A 66 -14.23 -8.23 -11.65
C ASP A 66 -12.97 -8.41 -10.79
N TYR A 67 -12.00 -7.50 -10.91
CA TYR A 67 -10.80 -7.49 -10.08
C TYR A 67 -10.89 -6.40 -9.01
N TYR A 68 -11.15 -6.81 -7.78
CA TYR A 68 -11.28 -5.90 -6.64
C TYR A 68 -9.93 -5.48 -6.08
N SER A 69 -9.36 -4.42 -6.64
CA SER A 69 -8.11 -3.84 -6.14
C SER A 69 -8.39 -2.73 -5.12
N THR A 70 -7.74 -2.80 -3.96
CA THR A 70 -7.74 -1.72 -2.96
C THR A 70 -6.57 -0.77 -3.11
N VAL A 71 -5.62 -1.12 -3.98
CA VAL A 71 -4.37 -0.41 -4.21
C VAL A 71 -4.25 -0.08 -5.68
N GLN A 72 -3.96 1.18 -6.01
CA GLN A 72 -3.57 1.59 -7.35
C GLN A 72 -2.29 2.42 -7.28
N LEU A 73 -1.29 2.03 -8.05
CA LEU A 73 -0.08 2.81 -8.23
C LEU A 73 -0.36 4.02 -9.11
N ASN A 74 0.20 5.17 -8.74
CA ASN A 74 -0.01 6.43 -9.46
C ASN A 74 0.91 6.58 -10.69
N VAL A 75 1.19 5.48 -11.37
CA VAL A 75 2.08 5.40 -12.52
C VAL A 75 1.36 4.77 -13.71
N THR A 76 1.81 5.12 -14.92
CA THR A 76 1.41 4.47 -16.16
C THR A 76 2.48 3.45 -16.51
N TYR A 77 2.09 2.20 -16.75
CA TYR A 77 3.02 1.20 -17.23
C TYR A 77 3.35 1.44 -18.69
N ASP A 78 4.64 1.49 -19.00
CA ASP A 78 5.18 1.56 -20.36
C ASP A 78 6.43 0.68 -20.41
N LYS A 79 6.36 -0.40 -21.18
CA LYS A 79 7.45 -1.38 -21.34
C LYS A 79 8.71 -0.76 -21.96
N THR A 80 8.57 0.36 -22.66
CA THR A 80 9.69 1.04 -23.33
C THR A 80 10.32 2.14 -22.49
N ALA A 81 9.70 2.46 -21.33
CA ALA A 81 10.20 3.50 -20.45
C ALA A 81 11.58 3.14 -19.86
N ASP A 82 12.45 4.12 -19.81
CA ASP A 82 13.75 4.03 -19.14
C ASP A 82 13.94 5.16 -18.14
N CYS A 83 14.78 4.92 -17.13
CA CYS A 83 15.07 5.87 -16.07
C CYS A 83 16.58 6.06 -15.86
N PRO A 84 17.32 6.55 -16.88
CA PRO A 84 18.80 6.59 -16.84
C PRO A 84 19.35 7.43 -15.68
N ARG A 85 18.68 8.53 -15.31
CA ARG A 85 19.10 9.35 -14.17
C ARG A 85 18.95 8.61 -12.83
N PHE A 86 17.90 7.83 -12.65
CA PHE A 86 17.70 7.06 -11.44
C PHE A 86 18.66 5.88 -11.36
N LYS A 87 18.90 5.19 -12.46
CA LYS A 87 19.92 4.12 -12.55
C LYS A 87 21.31 4.66 -12.18
N LYS A 88 21.71 5.79 -12.75
CA LYS A 88 22.98 6.47 -12.42
C LYS A 88 23.04 6.88 -10.95
N PHE A 89 21.96 7.43 -10.40
CA PHE A 89 21.88 7.77 -8.98
C PHE A 89 22.10 6.54 -8.08
N LEU A 90 21.50 5.39 -8.40
CA LEU A 90 21.70 4.15 -7.63
C LEU A 90 23.15 3.69 -7.71
N GLU A 91 23.75 3.68 -8.90
CA GLU A 91 25.14 3.30 -9.12
C GLU A 91 26.09 4.18 -8.31
N GLU A 92 25.94 5.50 -8.38
CA GLU A 92 26.75 6.46 -7.63
C GLU A 92 26.54 6.31 -6.11
N SER A 93 25.30 6.11 -5.65
CA SER A 93 24.97 5.95 -4.22
C SER A 93 25.52 4.65 -3.63
N MET A 94 25.67 3.61 -4.45
CA MET A 94 26.23 2.31 -4.04
C MET A 94 27.75 2.22 -4.36
N GLY A 95 28.39 3.32 -4.77
CA GLY A 95 29.82 3.33 -5.06
C GLY A 95 30.24 2.42 -6.22
N GLY A 96 29.33 2.16 -7.16
CA GLY A 96 29.55 1.27 -8.30
C GLY A 96 29.33 -0.22 -8.00
N ASP A 97 28.88 -0.57 -6.79
CA ASP A 97 28.54 -1.95 -6.42
C ASP A 97 27.22 -2.37 -7.07
N MET A 98 27.30 -3.09 -8.19
CA MET A 98 26.14 -3.52 -8.98
C MET A 98 25.31 -4.60 -8.29
N GLU A 99 25.87 -5.36 -7.36
CA GLU A 99 25.12 -6.32 -6.56
C GLU A 99 24.17 -5.58 -5.60
N GLN A 100 24.65 -4.55 -4.93
CA GLN A 100 23.80 -3.69 -4.09
C GLN A 100 22.75 -2.94 -4.92
N VAL A 101 23.08 -2.47 -6.12
CA VAL A 101 22.11 -1.85 -7.04
C VAL A 101 21.01 -2.85 -7.37
N GLY A 102 21.35 -4.11 -7.69
CA GLY A 102 20.40 -5.19 -7.95
C GLY A 102 19.48 -5.45 -6.75
N LEU A 103 20.05 -5.54 -5.54
CA LEU A 103 19.28 -5.72 -4.30
C LEU A 103 18.28 -4.58 -4.07
N ILE A 104 18.66 -3.33 -4.33
CA ILE A 104 17.74 -2.19 -4.22
C ILE A 104 16.62 -2.28 -5.26
N GLN A 105 16.90 -2.73 -6.49
CA GLN A 105 15.89 -2.92 -7.52
C GLN A 105 14.89 -4.01 -7.13
N GLU A 106 15.36 -5.14 -6.62
CA GLU A 106 14.51 -6.22 -6.10
C GLU A 106 13.65 -5.74 -4.93
N MET A 107 14.23 -5.00 -3.98
CA MET A 107 13.49 -4.38 -2.89
C MET A 107 12.37 -3.47 -3.40
N LEU A 108 12.66 -2.58 -4.35
CA LEU A 108 11.67 -1.68 -4.93
C LEU A 108 10.56 -2.46 -5.63
N GLY A 109 10.89 -3.51 -6.37
CA GLY A 109 9.92 -4.40 -7.02
C GLY A 109 9.04 -5.14 -6.02
N TYR A 110 9.62 -5.62 -4.92
CA TYR A 110 8.88 -6.31 -3.85
C TYR A 110 7.80 -5.45 -3.21
N PHE A 111 8.02 -4.15 -3.05
CA PHE A 111 7.02 -3.22 -2.52
C PHE A 111 5.82 -2.98 -3.45
N LEU A 112 5.89 -3.37 -4.72
CA LEU A 112 4.78 -3.15 -5.66
C LEU A 112 3.63 -4.16 -5.50
N ILE A 113 3.88 -5.28 -4.84
CA ILE A 113 2.92 -6.37 -4.64
C ILE A 113 2.46 -6.45 -3.17
N PRO A 114 1.17 -6.75 -2.91
CA PRO A 114 0.61 -6.78 -1.56
C PRO A 114 0.89 -8.12 -0.84
N VAL A 115 2.14 -8.55 -0.81
CA VAL A 115 2.57 -9.79 -0.13
C VAL A 115 3.75 -9.52 0.78
N ASN A 116 3.87 -10.32 1.83
CA ASN A 116 5.01 -10.30 2.75
C ASN A 116 5.68 -11.69 2.88
N SER A 117 5.51 -12.53 1.87
CA SER A 117 6.00 -13.94 1.86
C SER A 117 7.51 -14.09 2.08
N ALA A 118 8.29 -13.06 1.77
CA ALA A 118 9.72 -13.06 2.09
C ALA A 118 10.02 -12.86 3.59
N GLN A 119 9.03 -12.45 4.38
CA GLN A 119 9.15 -12.18 5.83
C GLN A 119 10.33 -11.27 6.16
N LYS A 120 10.47 -10.17 5.43
CA LYS A 120 11.58 -9.22 5.52
C LYS A 120 11.11 -7.80 5.84
N CYS A 121 11.96 -7.11 6.58
CA CYS A 121 11.96 -5.65 6.62
C CYS A 121 13.30 -5.15 6.07
N PHE A 122 13.30 -3.94 5.56
CA PHE A 122 14.49 -3.31 4.99
C PHE A 122 14.96 -2.18 5.90
N VAL A 123 16.23 -2.23 6.30
CA VAL A 123 16.88 -1.18 7.08
C VAL A 123 17.96 -0.56 6.22
N ILE A 124 17.77 0.72 5.86
CA ILE A 124 18.70 1.45 5.00
C ILE A 124 19.66 2.25 5.89
N VAL A 125 20.93 1.85 5.88
CA VAL A 125 22.00 2.48 6.65
C VAL A 125 23.02 3.11 5.70
N GLY A 126 23.58 4.23 6.09
CA GLY A 126 24.61 4.92 5.29
C GLY A 126 24.93 6.30 5.85
N ALA A 127 26.02 6.90 5.40
CA ALA A 127 26.47 8.23 5.79
C ALA A 127 25.42 9.33 5.54
N ALA A 128 25.56 10.46 6.18
CA ALA A 128 24.78 11.66 5.85
C ALA A 128 25.04 12.04 4.37
N GLY A 129 23.97 12.41 3.65
CA GLY A 129 24.10 12.75 2.23
C GLY A 129 24.18 11.57 1.26
N ALA A 130 24.21 10.31 1.71
CA ALA A 130 24.32 9.12 0.86
C ALA A 130 23.06 8.77 0.03
N GLY A 131 22.12 9.67 -0.13
CA GLY A 131 20.93 9.46 -0.98
C GLY A 131 19.75 8.70 -0.35
N LYS A 132 19.84 8.24 0.92
CA LYS A 132 18.77 7.47 1.60
C LYS A 132 17.38 8.13 1.48
N SER A 133 17.29 9.40 1.81
CA SER A 133 16.02 10.14 1.74
C SER A 133 15.51 10.33 0.31
N VAL A 134 16.39 10.37 -0.68
CA VAL A 134 16.01 10.42 -2.10
C VAL A 134 15.41 9.09 -2.51
N LEU A 135 16.04 7.96 -2.16
CA LEU A 135 15.53 6.63 -2.42
C LEU A 135 14.14 6.42 -1.79
N LEU A 136 13.98 6.76 -0.50
CA LEU A 136 12.70 6.66 0.19
C LEU A 136 11.62 7.55 -0.43
N ARG A 137 11.99 8.74 -0.92
CA ARG A 137 11.06 9.63 -1.61
C ARG A 137 10.63 9.05 -2.97
N VAL A 138 11.55 8.45 -3.73
CA VAL A 138 11.21 7.76 -4.97
C VAL A 138 10.24 6.61 -4.69
N LEU A 139 10.50 5.79 -3.68
CA LEU A 139 9.62 4.70 -3.28
C LEU A 139 8.24 5.24 -2.86
N ASN A 140 8.21 6.21 -1.94
CA ASN A 140 6.97 6.71 -1.35
C ASN A 140 6.12 7.54 -2.32
N ASP A 141 6.72 8.53 -2.98
CA ASP A 141 5.97 9.55 -3.74
C ASP A 141 5.77 9.16 -5.21
N VAL A 142 6.74 8.44 -5.80
CA VAL A 142 6.74 8.13 -7.24
C VAL A 142 6.22 6.72 -7.49
N LEU A 143 6.80 5.70 -6.87
CA LEU A 143 6.44 4.32 -7.13
C LEU A 143 5.09 3.96 -6.49
N LEU A 144 5.00 4.03 -5.17
CA LEU A 144 3.83 3.58 -4.44
C LEU A 144 2.70 4.61 -4.45
N GLY A 145 3.05 5.89 -4.30
CA GLY A 145 2.10 6.96 -4.02
C GLY A 145 1.71 7.00 -2.53
N LYS A 146 1.60 8.21 -1.99
CA LYS A 146 1.34 8.45 -0.55
C LYS A 146 0.11 7.74 0.02
N GLN A 147 -0.91 7.54 -0.81
CA GLN A 147 -2.14 6.83 -0.40
C GLN A 147 -1.89 5.35 -0.07
N ASN A 148 -0.85 4.74 -0.62
CA ASN A 148 -0.50 3.33 -0.44
C ASN A 148 0.59 3.11 0.61
N VAL A 149 1.02 4.16 1.31
CA VAL A 149 2.07 4.11 2.32
C VAL A 149 1.57 4.62 3.65
N SER A 150 2.00 4.01 4.74
CA SER A 150 1.85 4.49 6.10
C SER A 150 3.20 4.94 6.66
N ASN A 151 3.15 5.75 7.72
CA ASN A 151 4.36 6.27 8.39
C ASN A 151 4.28 6.03 9.91
N VAL A 152 3.91 4.81 10.29
CA VAL A 152 3.82 4.43 11.71
C VAL A 152 5.21 4.10 12.20
N SER A 153 5.71 4.85 13.18
CA SER A 153 7.01 4.57 13.77
C SER A 153 7.02 3.25 14.53
N TRP A 154 8.19 2.67 14.74
CA TRP A 154 8.33 1.42 15.47
C TRP A 154 7.68 1.48 16.86
N GLN A 155 7.91 2.56 17.59
CA GLN A 155 7.32 2.76 18.93
C GLN A 155 5.80 2.84 18.88
N ALA A 156 5.26 3.52 17.86
CA ALA A 156 3.83 3.70 17.69
C ALA A 156 3.10 2.43 17.23
N LEU A 157 3.80 1.39 16.77
CA LEU A 157 3.17 0.11 16.41
C LEU A 157 2.41 -0.52 17.58
N ASN A 158 2.88 -0.33 18.81
CA ASN A 158 2.23 -0.86 20.00
C ASN A 158 1.13 0.07 20.57
N GLU A 159 0.93 1.25 19.97
CA GLU A 159 -0.11 2.18 20.37
C GLU A 159 -1.48 1.76 19.83
N ARG A 160 -2.50 1.90 20.65
CA ARG A 160 -3.90 1.64 20.27
C ARG A 160 -4.27 2.47 19.02
N PHE A 161 -4.93 1.87 18.07
CA PHE A 161 -5.35 2.43 16.78
C PHE A 161 -4.26 2.65 15.73
N LYS A 162 -2.97 2.71 16.11
CA LYS A 162 -1.88 3.01 15.16
C LYS A 162 -1.62 1.87 14.20
N THR A 163 -1.62 0.64 14.68
CA THR A 163 -1.44 -0.54 13.83
C THR A 163 -2.53 -0.67 12.75
N ALA A 164 -3.74 -0.17 13.02
CA ALA A 164 -4.83 -0.14 12.04
C ALA A 164 -4.57 0.81 10.84
N GLU A 165 -3.58 1.70 10.93
CA GLU A 165 -3.16 2.56 9.81
C GLU A 165 -2.39 1.77 8.73
N LEU A 166 -1.89 0.58 9.05
CA LEU A 166 -1.18 -0.31 8.13
C LEU A 166 -2.13 -1.02 7.15
N PHE A 167 -3.39 -1.20 7.55
CA PHE A 167 -4.35 -1.93 6.75
C PHE A 167 -4.57 -1.30 5.37
N GLY A 168 -4.40 -2.09 4.31
CA GLY A 168 -4.56 -1.66 2.93
C GLY A 168 -3.40 -0.82 2.41
N LYS A 169 -2.23 -0.89 3.05
CA LYS A 169 -1.00 -0.22 2.61
C LYS A 169 -0.02 -1.23 2.01
N LEU A 170 0.73 -0.80 1.00
CA LEU A 170 1.81 -1.60 0.40
C LEU A 170 3.09 -1.55 1.24
N ALA A 171 3.32 -0.44 1.92
CA ALA A 171 4.50 -0.27 2.75
C ALA A 171 4.20 0.59 3.98
N ASN A 172 4.95 0.34 5.05
CA ASN A 172 5.11 1.26 6.15
C ASN A 172 6.54 1.80 6.13
N ILE A 173 6.70 3.11 5.90
CA ILE A 173 8.01 3.75 5.76
C ILE A 173 8.14 4.81 6.84
N PHE A 174 9.17 4.73 7.66
CA PHE A 174 9.52 5.77 8.61
C PHE A 174 11.02 6.03 8.61
N ALA A 175 11.40 7.29 8.74
CA ALA A 175 12.75 7.75 8.44
C ALA A 175 13.75 7.50 9.58
N ASP A 176 13.30 7.60 10.83
CA ASP A 176 14.19 7.62 11.99
C ASP A 176 14.00 6.38 12.86
N LEU A 177 15.02 5.53 12.89
CA LEU A 177 15.05 4.44 13.87
C LEU A 177 15.36 5.00 15.27
N PRO A 178 14.66 4.51 16.31
CA PRO A 178 14.94 4.93 17.67
C PRO A 178 16.36 4.52 18.09
N THR A 179 17.01 5.38 18.85
CA THR A 179 18.31 5.06 19.48
C THR A 179 18.17 4.22 20.75
N LYS A 180 16.93 4.13 21.28
CA LYS A 180 16.63 3.32 22.47
C LYS A 180 16.26 1.90 22.07
N ASN A 181 16.56 0.96 22.96
CA ASN A 181 16.12 -0.42 22.80
C ASN A 181 14.60 -0.49 22.64
N ILE A 182 14.16 -1.41 21.81
CA ILE A 182 12.75 -1.73 21.65
C ILE A 182 12.46 -2.92 22.53
N ASP A 183 11.81 -2.66 23.66
CA ASP A 183 11.53 -3.68 24.67
C ASP A 183 10.41 -4.64 24.25
N ASP A 184 9.42 -4.12 23.47
CA ASP A 184 8.32 -4.92 22.92
C ASP A 184 8.37 -4.91 21.39
N ASN A 185 8.66 -6.07 20.81
CA ASN A 185 8.73 -6.29 19.36
C ASN A 185 7.68 -7.30 18.86
N GLY A 186 6.70 -7.65 19.70
CA GLY A 186 5.69 -8.66 19.36
C GLY A 186 4.89 -8.31 18.11
N ILE A 187 4.33 -7.10 18.05
CA ILE A 187 3.57 -6.63 16.87
C ILE A 187 4.46 -6.57 15.62
N PHE A 188 5.70 -6.12 15.76
CA PHE A 188 6.64 -6.10 14.64
C PHE A 188 6.90 -7.50 14.08
N LYS A 189 7.14 -8.49 14.95
CA LYS A 189 7.35 -9.88 14.55
C LYS A 189 6.13 -10.45 13.85
N ALA A 190 4.94 -10.20 14.38
CA ALA A 190 3.69 -10.62 13.77
C ALA A 190 3.49 -10.01 12.39
N LEU A 191 3.74 -8.70 12.22
CA LEU A 191 3.67 -8.01 10.93
C LEU A 191 4.65 -8.58 9.89
N VAL A 192 5.87 -8.88 10.29
CA VAL A 192 6.88 -9.47 9.39
C VAL A 192 6.60 -10.93 9.13
N GLY A 193 6.05 -11.66 10.12
CA GLY A 193 5.79 -13.09 10.06
C GLY A 193 4.50 -13.50 9.35
N GLU A 194 3.72 -12.55 8.81
CA GLU A 194 2.40 -12.79 8.19
C GLU A 194 1.35 -13.32 9.18
N ASP A 195 1.52 -13.03 10.48
CA ASP A 195 0.52 -13.37 11.47
C ASP A 195 -0.69 -12.43 11.39
N TYR A 196 -1.88 -12.98 11.58
CA TYR A 196 -3.08 -12.16 11.67
C TYR A 196 -3.06 -11.26 12.91
N LEU A 197 -3.25 -9.97 12.68
CA LEU A 197 -3.35 -8.98 13.74
C LEU A 197 -4.78 -8.51 13.89
N THR A 198 -5.30 -8.57 15.12
CA THR A 198 -6.57 -7.93 15.44
C THR A 198 -6.30 -6.49 15.87
N VAL A 199 -6.86 -5.55 15.12
CA VAL A 199 -6.69 -4.11 15.32
C VAL A 199 -8.02 -3.41 15.37
N GLU A 200 -8.03 -2.17 15.83
CA GLU A 200 -9.24 -1.35 15.86
C GLU A 200 -8.96 0.07 15.38
N LYS A 201 -9.96 0.69 14.75
CA LYS A 201 -10.01 2.12 14.47
C LYS A 201 -10.89 2.81 15.50
N LYS A 202 -10.56 4.06 15.84
CA LYS A 202 -11.36 4.83 16.82
C LYS A 202 -12.84 4.81 16.43
N ASN A 203 -13.69 4.41 17.39
CA ASN A 203 -15.15 4.31 17.22
C ASN A 203 -15.60 3.32 16.10
N LYS A 204 -14.82 2.30 15.83
CA LYS A 204 -15.17 1.19 14.92
C LYS A 204 -14.98 -0.13 15.63
N ASN A 205 -15.67 -1.17 15.13
CA ASN A 205 -15.46 -2.52 15.62
C ASN A 205 -14.03 -2.99 15.26
N PRO A 206 -13.41 -3.83 16.12
CA PRO A 206 -12.15 -4.50 15.78
C PRO A 206 -12.28 -5.33 14.50
N PHE A 207 -11.18 -5.46 13.78
CA PHE A 207 -11.07 -6.32 12.61
C PHE A 207 -9.67 -6.93 12.56
N SER A 208 -9.52 -8.02 11.82
CA SER A 208 -8.21 -8.69 11.62
C SER A 208 -7.77 -8.60 10.18
N PHE A 209 -6.48 -8.49 9.96
CA PHE A 209 -5.84 -8.50 8.64
C PHE A 209 -4.47 -9.16 8.71
#